data_3184c9e2796170fa262ef49c6272eeb5
#
_entry.id   3184c9e2796170fa262ef49c6272eeb5
#
_cell.length_a   1.000
_cell.length_b   1.000
_cell.length_c   1.000
_cell.angle_alpha   90.00
_cell.angle_beta   90.00
_cell.angle_gamma   90.00
#
_symmetry.space_group_name_H-M   'P 1'
#
loop_
_entity.id
_entity.type
_entity.pdbx_description
1 polymer ?
#
loop_
_entity_poly.entity_id
_entity_poly.type
_entity_poly.pdbx_seq_one_letter_code
_entity_poly.pdbx_strand_id
1 'polypeptide(L)'
;NKANLMNELGKIDRIIKREISEAPQETLLVLDATTGQNAITQAKVFLETAHVTGVVLTKLDGTAKGGVVIAIKEELGLPVKWIGIGEGQMDFRPFEPEKFVDALFETKAAPQEA
;
A
#
# COMPACT_ATOMS: atom_id res chain seq x y z
N ASN A 1 12.74 18.57 -7.25
CA ASN A 1 13.39 17.27 -7.06
C ASN A 1 12.83 16.57 -5.82
N LYS A 2 13.28 15.36 -5.56
CA LYS A 2 12.76 14.57 -4.46
C LYS A 2 12.93 15.24 -3.10
N ALA A 3 14.08 15.86 -2.86
CA ALA A 3 14.35 16.52 -1.59
C ALA A 3 13.36 17.65 -1.35
N ASN A 4 13.07 18.44 -2.37
CA ASN A 4 12.11 19.54 -2.25
C ASN A 4 10.70 19.02 -2.02
N LEU A 5 10.31 17.96 -2.72
CA LEU A 5 9.01 17.34 -2.54
C LEU A 5 8.84 16.79 -1.12
N MET A 6 9.88 16.16 -0.60
CA MET A 6 9.83 15.62 0.76
C MET A 6 9.77 16.74 1.80
N ASN A 7 10.45 17.84 1.56
CA ASN A 7 10.36 19.00 2.44
C ASN A 7 8.94 19.58 2.47
N GLU A 8 8.29 19.67 1.29
CA GLU A 8 6.91 20.13 1.22
C GLU A 8 5.97 19.18 1.96
N LEU A 9 6.16 17.89 1.77
CA LEU A 9 5.34 16.89 2.47
C LEU A 9 5.49 17.02 3.98
N GLY A 10 6.71 17.21 4.47
CA GLY A 10 6.96 17.41 5.89
C GLY A 10 6.28 18.65 6.43
N LYS A 11 6.25 19.73 5.66
CA LYS A 11 5.55 20.96 6.04
C LYS A 11 4.04 20.73 6.15
N ILE A 12 3.47 20.01 5.19
CA ILE A 12 2.05 19.69 5.18
C ILE A 12 1.69 18.89 6.44
N ASP A 13 2.48 17.89 6.74
CA ASP A 13 2.25 17.05 7.91
C ASP A 13 2.28 17.88 9.20
N ARG A 14 3.27 18.77 9.34
CA ARG A 14 3.37 19.64 10.51
C ARG A 14 2.20 20.60 10.64
N ILE A 15 1.76 21.16 9.51
CA ILE A 15 0.61 22.07 9.51
C ILE A 15 -0.66 21.35 9.93
N ILE A 16 -0.88 20.16 9.42
CA ILE A 16 -2.06 19.36 9.81
C ILE A 16 -2.06 19.10 11.30
N LYS A 17 -0.94 18.66 11.84
CA LYS A 17 -0.82 18.37 13.28
C LYS A 17 -1.01 19.62 14.15
N ARG A 18 -0.56 20.76 13.66
CA ARG A 18 -0.71 22.03 14.39
C ARG A 18 -2.16 22.48 14.42
N GLU A 19 -2.86 22.35 13.28
CA GLU A 19 -4.24 22.83 13.18
C GLU A 19 -5.26 21.88 13.81
N ILE A 20 -4.99 20.60 13.76
CA ILE A 20 -5.87 19.57 14.33
C ILE A 20 -5.01 18.64 15.16
N SER A 21 -5.07 18.80 16.48
CA SER A 21 -4.13 18.12 17.38
C SER A 21 -4.17 16.60 17.30
N GLU A 22 -5.30 16.03 16.92
CA GLU A 22 -5.45 14.58 16.81
C GLU A 22 -5.18 14.03 15.40
N ALA A 23 -4.94 14.90 14.45
CA ALA A 23 -4.73 14.50 13.08
C ALA A 23 -3.24 14.41 12.75
N PRO A 24 -2.88 13.63 11.73
CA PRO A 24 -3.82 12.73 11.07
C PRO A 24 -4.03 11.47 11.90
N GLN A 25 -5.23 10.91 11.85
CA GLN A 25 -5.51 9.63 12.48
C GLN A 25 -4.82 8.51 11.71
N GLU A 26 -4.77 8.63 10.39
CA GLU A 26 -4.02 7.74 9.55
C GLU A 26 -3.31 8.53 8.44
N THR A 27 -2.14 8.05 8.06
CA THR A 27 -1.43 8.53 6.89
C THR A 27 -1.22 7.32 6.00
N LEU A 28 -1.88 7.32 4.87
CA LEU A 28 -1.85 6.20 3.94
C LEU A 28 -0.95 6.51 2.75
N LEU A 29 -0.12 5.57 2.41
CA LEU A 29 0.76 5.67 1.26
C LEU A 29 0.17 4.86 0.11
N VAL A 30 -0.02 5.51 -1.04
CA VAL A 30 -0.56 4.84 -2.21
C VAL A 30 0.60 4.31 -3.05
N LEU A 31 0.58 3.01 -3.30
CA LEU A 31 1.60 2.35 -4.11
C LEU A 31 0.97 1.62 -5.29
N ASP A 32 1.66 1.65 -6.42
CA ASP A 32 1.26 0.95 -7.64
C ASP A 32 1.89 -0.44 -7.63
N ALA A 33 1.07 -1.47 -7.55
CA ALA A 33 1.55 -2.85 -7.46
C ALA A 33 2.36 -3.28 -8.69
N THR A 34 2.11 -2.66 -9.84
CA THR A 34 2.81 -3.06 -11.07
C THR A 34 4.26 -2.62 -11.10
N THR A 35 4.66 -1.69 -10.24
CA THR A 35 6.07 -1.24 -10.18
C THR A 35 6.93 -2.10 -9.27
N GLY A 36 6.32 -3.03 -8.53
CA GLY A 36 7.05 -4.02 -7.74
C GLY A 36 8.06 -3.41 -6.78
N GLN A 37 9.31 -3.85 -6.86
CA GLN A 37 10.36 -3.41 -5.94
C GLN A 37 10.61 -1.90 -5.99
N ASN A 38 10.37 -1.26 -7.13
CA ASN A 38 10.53 0.20 -7.23
C ASN A 38 9.55 0.93 -6.31
N ALA A 39 8.32 0.43 -6.20
CA ALA A 39 7.35 1.02 -5.28
C ALA A 39 7.85 0.96 -3.84
N ILE A 40 8.39 -0.18 -3.45
CA ILE A 40 8.89 -0.38 -2.09
C ILE A 40 10.08 0.53 -1.80
N THR A 41 10.99 0.65 -2.75
CA THR A 41 12.16 1.53 -2.61
C THR A 41 11.74 2.98 -2.44
N GLN A 42 10.77 3.43 -3.25
CA GLN A 42 10.24 4.79 -3.14
C GLN A 42 9.49 4.99 -1.82
N ALA A 43 8.76 3.98 -1.38
CA ALA A 43 8.03 4.04 -0.13
C ALA A 43 8.94 4.34 1.07
N LYS A 44 10.13 3.78 1.06
CA LYS A 44 11.10 3.99 2.15
C LYS A 44 11.44 5.46 2.32
N VAL A 45 11.51 6.21 1.22
CA VAL A 45 11.77 7.65 1.28
C VAL A 45 10.62 8.38 1.97
N PHE A 46 9.38 8.02 1.64
CA PHE A 46 8.21 8.62 2.30
C PHE A 46 8.16 8.32 3.80
N LEU A 47 8.59 7.13 4.19
CA LEU A 47 8.59 6.75 5.60
C LEU A 47 9.53 7.62 6.43
N GLU A 48 10.57 8.15 5.83
CA GLU A 48 11.51 9.04 6.52
C GLU A 48 10.90 10.41 6.79
N THR A 49 9.92 10.81 6.00
CA THR A 49 9.36 12.16 6.06
C THR A 49 8.00 12.21 6.76
N ALA A 50 7.17 11.23 6.51
CA ALA A 50 5.82 11.17 7.06
C ALA A 50 5.64 9.91 7.89
N HIS A 51 4.82 10.01 8.92
CA HIS A 51 4.52 8.87 9.76
C HIS A 51 3.41 8.04 9.10
N VAL A 52 3.79 7.23 8.15
CA VAL A 52 2.84 6.40 7.39
C VAL A 52 2.34 5.26 8.26
N THR A 53 1.02 5.06 8.27
CA THR A 53 0.39 4.03 9.10
C THR A 53 -0.14 2.84 8.29
N GLY A 54 -0.25 2.99 6.98
CA GLY A 54 -0.76 1.91 6.15
C GLY A 54 -0.57 2.18 4.68
N VAL A 55 -0.88 1.19 3.87
CA VAL A 55 -0.69 1.24 2.42
C VAL A 55 -2.01 1.01 1.70
N VAL A 56 -2.22 1.79 0.65
CA VAL A 56 -3.24 1.55 -0.36
C VAL A 56 -2.51 1.02 -1.59
N LEU A 57 -2.80 -0.20 -1.97
CA LEU A 57 -2.10 -0.86 -3.07
C LEU A 57 -3.00 -0.90 -4.30
N THR A 58 -2.61 -0.20 -5.35
CA THR A 58 -3.40 -0.12 -6.58
C THR A 58 -2.89 -1.08 -7.64
N LYS A 59 -3.73 -1.34 -8.63
CA LYS A 59 -3.39 -2.14 -9.81
C LYS A 59 -2.94 -3.56 -9.49
N LEU A 60 -3.49 -4.12 -8.43
CA LEU A 60 -3.14 -5.47 -8.02
C LEU A 60 -3.54 -6.52 -9.04
N ASP A 61 -4.57 -6.23 -9.83
CA ASP A 61 -5.04 -7.09 -10.91
C ASP A 61 -4.01 -7.27 -12.02
N GLY A 62 -3.06 -6.35 -12.14
CA GLY A 62 -2.03 -6.39 -13.18
C GLY A 62 -0.75 -7.13 -12.78
N THR A 63 -0.73 -7.80 -11.65
CA THR A 63 0.49 -8.42 -11.13
C THR A 63 0.26 -9.87 -10.72
N ALA A 64 1.36 -10.59 -10.53
CA ALA A 64 1.32 -11.88 -9.86
C ALA A 64 0.94 -11.62 -8.39
N LYS A 65 -0.18 -12.13 -8.00
CA LYS A 65 -0.74 -11.88 -6.67
C LYS A 65 0.18 -12.41 -5.58
N GLY A 66 0.27 -11.69 -4.51
CA GLY A 66 0.92 -12.14 -3.29
C GLY A 66 2.31 -11.57 -3.07
N GLY A 67 3.14 -11.57 -4.09
CA GLY A 67 4.54 -11.17 -3.91
C GLY A 67 4.71 -9.76 -3.37
N VAL A 68 4.05 -8.79 -4.00
CA VAL A 68 4.17 -7.39 -3.59
C VAL A 68 3.55 -7.15 -2.21
N VAL A 69 2.44 -7.82 -1.90
CA VAL A 69 1.80 -7.68 -0.59
C VAL A 69 2.73 -8.18 0.51
N ILE A 70 3.33 -9.35 0.29
CA ILE A 70 4.26 -9.93 1.25
C ILE A 70 5.48 -9.02 1.42
N ALA A 71 6.03 -8.51 0.31
CA ALA A 71 7.19 -7.63 0.36
C ALA A 71 6.91 -6.34 1.13
N ILE A 72 5.73 -5.76 0.96
CA ILE A 72 5.34 -4.57 1.70
C ILE A 72 5.37 -4.85 3.21
N LYS A 73 4.79 -5.95 3.62
CA LYS A 73 4.77 -6.31 5.03
C LYS A 73 6.19 -6.57 5.57
N GLU A 74 6.97 -7.33 4.81
CA GLU A 74 8.32 -7.71 5.23
C GLU A 74 9.28 -6.53 5.25
N GLU A 75 9.26 -5.70 4.21
CA GLU A 75 10.25 -4.64 4.04
C GLU A 75 9.84 -3.31 4.65
N LEU A 76 8.54 -3.00 4.67
CA LEU A 76 8.07 -1.73 5.21
C LEU A 76 7.44 -1.87 6.60
N GLY A 77 7.05 -3.08 6.97
CA GLY A 77 6.38 -3.31 8.26
C GLY A 77 5.01 -2.66 8.35
N LEU A 78 4.40 -2.32 7.22
CA LEU A 78 3.12 -1.63 7.18
C LEU A 78 2.00 -2.56 6.74
N PRO A 79 0.80 -2.41 7.29
CA PRO A 79 -0.34 -3.16 6.79
C PRO A 79 -0.85 -2.57 5.48
N VAL A 80 -1.29 -3.43 4.58
CA VAL A 80 -2.07 -3.02 3.42
C VAL A 80 -3.50 -2.90 3.90
N LYS A 81 -4.10 -1.73 3.74
CA LYS A 81 -5.46 -1.47 4.23
C LYS A 81 -6.51 -1.49 3.15
N TRP A 82 -6.15 -1.05 1.95
CA TRP A 82 -7.06 -1.00 0.81
C TRP A 82 -6.35 -1.48 -0.43
N ILE A 83 -7.11 -2.11 -1.32
CA ILE A 83 -6.56 -2.59 -2.59
C ILE A 83 -7.42 -2.13 -3.76
N GLY A 84 -6.77 -1.86 -4.89
CA GLY A 84 -7.43 -1.63 -6.16
C GLY A 84 -7.18 -2.83 -7.06
N ILE A 85 -8.25 -3.45 -7.54
CA ILE A 85 -8.18 -4.63 -8.38
C ILE A 85 -8.79 -4.38 -9.76
N GLY A 86 -8.96 -3.13 -10.12
CA GLY A 86 -9.52 -2.72 -11.40
C GLY A 86 -9.82 -1.22 -11.35
N GLU A 87 -10.55 -0.74 -12.34
CA GLU A 87 -10.85 0.69 -12.46
C GLU A 87 -12.26 1.09 -12.02
N GLY A 88 -13.12 0.11 -11.74
CA GLY A 88 -14.47 0.38 -11.31
C GLY A 88 -14.56 0.77 -9.86
N GLN A 89 -15.65 1.40 -9.50
CA GLN A 89 -15.91 1.81 -8.13
C GLN A 89 -15.85 0.64 -7.15
N MET A 90 -16.40 -0.50 -7.55
CA MET A 90 -16.44 -1.70 -6.72
C MET A 90 -15.11 -2.44 -6.68
N ASP A 91 -14.15 -1.99 -7.45
CA ASP A 91 -12.81 -2.59 -7.51
C ASP A 91 -11.84 -1.99 -6.51
N PHE A 92 -12.27 -1.01 -5.74
CA PHE A 92 -11.50 -0.47 -4.64
C PHE A 92 -12.09 -0.99 -3.33
N ARG A 93 -11.35 -1.82 -2.63
CA ARG A 93 -11.86 -2.60 -1.50
C ARG A 93 -10.92 -2.57 -0.31
N PRO A 94 -11.48 -2.75 0.91
CA PRO A 94 -10.61 -3.01 2.06
C PRO A 94 -9.83 -4.29 1.82
N PHE A 95 -8.59 -4.30 2.26
CA PHE A 95 -7.79 -5.52 2.18
C PHE A 95 -8.17 -6.45 3.33
N GLU A 96 -8.50 -7.68 2.99
CA GLU A 96 -8.86 -8.70 3.97
C GLU A 96 -7.80 -9.80 3.92
N PRO A 97 -6.86 -9.81 4.88
CA PRO A 97 -5.74 -10.76 4.83
C PRO A 97 -6.14 -12.21 4.72
N GLU A 98 -7.19 -12.61 5.45
CA GLU A 98 -7.62 -14.01 5.41
C GLU A 98 -8.12 -14.41 4.04
N LYS A 99 -8.92 -13.57 3.41
CA LYS A 99 -9.41 -13.83 2.06
C LYS A 99 -8.28 -13.86 1.05
N PHE A 100 -7.30 -13.00 1.24
CA PHE A 100 -6.14 -12.95 0.38
C PHE A 100 -5.34 -14.26 0.45
N VAL A 101 -5.09 -14.74 1.66
CA VAL A 101 -4.37 -15.99 1.87
C VAL A 101 -5.16 -17.16 1.29
N ASP A 102 -6.47 -17.22 1.54
CA ASP A 102 -7.32 -18.27 1.01
C ASP A 102 -7.31 -18.29 -0.53
N ALA A 103 -7.43 -17.13 -1.15
CA ALA A 103 -7.38 -17.03 -2.61
C ALA A 103 -6.03 -17.48 -3.16
N LEU A 104 -4.96 -17.18 -2.47
CA LEU A 104 -3.61 -17.58 -2.86
C LEU A 104 -3.46 -19.09 -2.82
N PHE A 105 -3.92 -19.71 -1.75
CA PHE A 105 -3.86 -21.17 -1.62
C PHE A 105 -4.81 -21.87 -2.58
N GLU A 106 -5.99 -21.35 -2.79
CA GLU A 106 -6.91 -21.90 -3.80
C GLU A 106 -6.28 -21.92 -5.18
N THR A 107 -5.62 -20.83 -5.55
CA THR A 107 -4.96 -20.74 -6.84
C THR A 107 -3.86 -21.79 -6.98
N LYS A 108 -3.10 -22.01 -5.90
CA LYS A 108 -2.00 -22.97 -5.90
C LYS A 108 -2.47 -24.41 -5.73
N ALA A 109 -3.51 -24.62 -4.94
CA ALA A 109 -4.02 -25.94 -4.61
C ALA A 109 -5.14 -26.37 -5.52
N ALA A 110 -5.67 -25.50 -6.36
CA ALA A 110 -6.75 -25.84 -7.26
C ALA A 110 -6.34 -27.05 -8.07
N PRO A 111 -7.07 -28.15 -7.91
CA PRO A 111 -6.77 -29.32 -8.71
C PRO A 111 -6.88 -28.90 -10.15
N GLN A 112 -5.97 -29.38 -10.94
CA GLN A 112 -6.09 -29.16 -12.36
C GLN A 112 -7.32 -29.92 -12.79
N GLU A 113 -8.37 -29.19 -13.01
CA GLU A 113 -9.58 -29.81 -13.52
C GLU A 113 -9.24 -30.46 -14.83
N ALA A 114 -8.98 -31.69 -14.75
CA ALA A 114 -8.58 -32.44 -15.92
C ALA A 114 -9.74 -32.55 -16.86
#